data_a82f527b1b5f82374922789c30a2d573
#
_entry.id   a82f527b1b5f82374922789c30a2d573
#
_cell.length_a   1.000
_cell.length_b   1.000
_cell.length_c   1.000
_cell.angle_alpha   90.00
_cell.angle_beta   90.00
_cell.angle_gamma   90.00
#
_symmetry.space_group_name_H-M   'P 1'
#
loop_
_entity.id
_entity.type
_entity.pdbx_description
1 polymer ?
#
loop_
_entity_poly.entity_id
_entity_poly.type
_entity_poly.pdbx_seq_one_letter_code
_entity_poly.pdbx_strand_id
1 'polypeptide(L)'
;MVRLGESDAMVAGAENTTGSVLLAAFHIIKTKVGIKSASSCFVMATAMEEMGVNGSFIFSDCATIVDPTAEQLVEIAEASALSCQTFLGVEPVIAFLSYSSKGSAKGPMVDKVTTAVQMLKEKRSDLVVDGELQLDAAIVESVGKSKAPGSPVAGKANVLIFPDLQAGNIGYKLVQRLAGAEAYGPILQGFAKPISDLSRGCSVEDIVVTSAITLAQVEA
;
A
#
# COMPACT_ATOMS: atom_id res chain seq x y z
N MET A 1 18.76 -16.13 11.63
CA MET A 1 18.41 -16.95 10.45
C MET A 1 18.25 -16.06 9.22
N VAL A 2 17.16 -15.29 9.02
CA VAL A 2 16.91 -14.49 7.80
C VAL A 2 18.06 -13.52 7.45
N ARG A 3 18.58 -12.77 8.43
CA ARG A 3 19.73 -11.87 8.23
C ARG A 3 21.00 -12.60 7.81
N LEU A 4 21.18 -13.85 8.25
CA LEU A 4 22.37 -14.67 7.96
C LEU A 4 22.22 -15.50 6.68
N GLY A 5 21.08 -15.43 6.00
CA GLY A 5 20.80 -16.20 4.80
C GLY A 5 20.50 -17.69 5.05
N GLU A 6 20.19 -18.05 6.30
CA GLU A 6 19.75 -19.40 6.69
C GLU A 6 18.25 -19.63 6.46
N SER A 7 17.52 -18.56 6.18
CA SER A 7 16.11 -18.52 5.81
C SER A 7 15.88 -17.35 4.86
N ASP A 8 14.94 -17.47 3.93
CA ASP A 8 14.70 -16.49 2.88
C ASP A 8 13.79 -15.36 3.34
N ALA A 9 12.80 -15.66 4.19
CA ALA A 9 11.77 -14.72 4.64
C ALA A 9 11.36 -14.99 6.09
N MET A 10 10.56 -14.08 6.67
CA MET A 10 9.99 -14.21 8.00
C MET A 10 8.51 -13.79 7.99
N VAL A 11 7.66 -14.63 8.59
CA VAL A 11 6.29 -14.27 8.97
C VAL A 11 6.19 -14.34 10.48
N ALA A 12 5.70 -13.28 11.11
CA ALA A 12 5.57 -13.17 12.56
C ALA A 12 4.28 -12.42 12.93
N GLY A 13 4.02 -12.21 14.21
CA GLY A 13 2.77 -11.58 14.68
C GLY A 13 1.83 -12.59 15.32
N ALA A 14 0.53 -12.47 15.07
CA ALA A 14 -0.56 -13.27 15.62
C ALA A 14 -0.78 -13.11 17.14
N GLU A 15 0.24 -13.17 17.97
CA GLU A 15 0.20 -12.96 19.42
C GLU A 15 0.73 -11.56 19.82
N ASN A 16 1.62 -10.98 19.01
CA ASN A 16 2.29 -9.72 19.31
C ASN A 16 1.68 -8.54 18.53
N THR A 17 1.97 -7.32 18.98
CA THR A 17 1.59 -6.12 18.21
C THR A 17 2.49 -5.97 16.98
N THR A 18 1.97 -5.40 15.91
CA THR A 18 2.74 -5.00 14.72
C THR A 18 3.98 -4.18 15.09
N GLY A 19 3.87 -3.28 16.07
CA GLY A 19 5.01 -2.50 16.58
C GLY A 19 6.15 -3.36 17.12
N SER A 20 5.87 -4.49 17.78
CA SER A 20 6.91 -5.41 18.28
C SER A 20 7.63 -6.12 17.13
N VAL A 21 6.89 -6.55 16.10
CA VAL A 21 7.46 -7.17 14.90
C VAL A 21 8.32 -6.17 14.13
N LEU A 22 7.81 -4.94 13.93
CA LEU A 22 8.54 -3.85 13.28
C LEU A 22 9.84 -3.49 14.02
N LEU A 23 9.81 -3.41 15.35
CA LEU A 23 11.00 -3.10 16.16
C LEU A 23 12.10 -4.15 15.93
N ALA A 24 11.76 -5.43 15.95
CA ALA A 24 12.69 -6.51 15.66
C ALA A 24 13.20 -6.46 14.22
N ALA A 25 12.32 -6.19 13.25
CA ALA A 25 12.68 -6.04 11.84
C ALA A 25 13.67 -4.89 11.63
N PHE A 26 13.42 -3.70 12.18
CA PHE A 26 14.33 -2.55 12.08
C PHE A 26 15.70 -2.81 12.71
N HIS A 27 15.75 -3.44 13.88
CA HIS A 27 17.01 -3.69 14.56
C HIS A 27 17.85 -4.78 13.89
N ILE A 28 17.22 -5.83 13.38
CA ILE A 28 17.93 -7.03 12.92
C ILE A 28 18.07 -7.06 11.41
N ILE A 29 16.97 -6.88 10.66
CA ILE A 29 16.95 -6.98 9.20
C ILE A 29 17.38 -5.67 8.55
N LYS A 30 16.89 -4.55 9.06
CA LYS A 30 17.09 -3.19 8.55
C LYS A 30 16.41 -2.96 7.19
N THR A 31 16.35 -1.71 6.78
CA THR A 31 15.84 -1.33 5.45
C THR A 31 16.84 -1.66 4.33
N LYS A 32 16.36 -1.79 3.11
CA LYS A 32 17.21 -1.86 1.90
C LYS A 32 18.06 -0.59 1.82
N VAL A 33 19.25 -0.71 1.21
CA VAL A 33 20.12 0.44 0.97
C VAL A 33 19.39 1.50 0.15
N GLY A 34 19.41 2.74 0.61
CA GLY A 34 18.71 3.87 -0.03
C GLY A 34 17.26 4.06 0.40
N ILE A 35 16.65 3.13 1.13
CA ILE A 35 15.30 3.26 1.69
C ILE A 35 15.40 3.77 3.14
N LYS A 36 14.74 4.89 3.41
CA LYS A 36 14.72 5.51 4.75
C LYS A 36 13.56 5.03 5.59
N SER A 37 12.40 4.82 4.97
CA SER A 37 11.16 4.47 5.66
C SER A 37 10.67 3.11 5.19
N ALA A 38 10.47 2.17 6.13
CA ALA A 38 9.72 0.96 5.84
C ALA A 38 8.22 1.24 5.99
N SER A 39 7.43 0.70 5.11
CA SER A 39 5.97 0.83 5.08
C SER A 39 5.30 -0.54 5.07
N SER A 40 4.00 -0.55 4.89
CA SER A 40 3.23 -1.79 4.72
C SER A 40 2.25 -1.68 3.56
N CYS A 41 1.88 -2.82 2.99
CA CYS A 41 0.71 -2.90 2.13
C CYS A 41 -0.19 -4.08 2.52
N PHE A 42 -1.43 -3.99 2.06
CA PHE A 42 -2.37 -5.10 2.01
C PHE A 42 -2.71 -5.39 0.55
N VAL A 43 -2.77 -6.67 0.20
CA VAL A 43 -3.50 -7.10 -0.98
C VAL A 43 -4.96 -7.27 -0.56
N MET A 44 -5.81 -6.39 -1.07
CA MET A 44 -7.26 -6.43 -0.83
C MET A 44 -7.92 -7.13 -1.99
N ALA A 45 -8.64 -8.23 -1.75
CA ALA A 45 -9.42 -8.93 -2.76
C ALA A 45 -10.92 -8.77 -2.47
N THR A 46 -11.64 -8.17 -3.40
CA THR A 46 -13.07 -7.86 -3.30
C THR A 46 -13.86 -8.65 -4.33
N ALA A 47 -15.18 -8.72 -4.16
CA ALA A 47 -16.08 -9.28 -5.16
C ALA A 47 -16.39 -8.35 -6.34
N MET A 48 -15.81 -7.16 -6.38
CA MET A 48 -16.04 -6.12 -7.41
C MET A 48 -15.06 -6.30 -8.56
N GLU A 49 -15.22 -7.34 -9.35
CA GLU A 49 -14.28 -7.77 -10.42
C GLU A 49 -14.04 -6.69 -11.49
N GLU A 50 -14.98 -5.76 -11.65
CA GLU A 50 -14.89 -4.64 -12.60
C GLU A 50 -13.92 -3.52 -12.14
N MET A 51 -13.44 -3.55 -10.90
CA MET A 51 -12.54 -2.55 -10.34
C MET A 51 -11.16 -3.13 -10.04
N GLY A 52 -10.13 -2.29 -10.07
CA GLY A 52 -8.76 -2.71 -9.81
C GLY A 52 -8.28 -3.79 -10.78
N VAL A 53 -7.69 -4.86 -10.26
CA VAL A 53 -7.23 -6.02 -11.04
C VAL A 53 -8.12 -7.21 -10.67
N ASN A 54 -9.21 -7.41 -11.39
CA ASN A 54 -10.21 -8.43 -11.09
C ASN A 54 -10.63 -8.38 -9.60
N GLY A 55 -11.00 -7.19 -9.12
CA GLY A 55 -11.39 -6.96 -7.73
C GLY A 55 -10.23 -6.81 -6.74
N SER A 56 -8.98 -6.92 -7.20
CA SER A 56 -7.80 -6.85 -6.33
C SER A 56 -7.11 -5.50 -6.39
N PHE A 57 -6.59 -5.04 -5.23
CA PHE A 57 -5.92 -3.76 -5.05
C PHE A 57 -4.73 -3.88 -4.11
N ILE A 58 -3.77 -2.97 -4.25
CA ILE A 58 -2.75 -2.69 -3.22
C ILE A 58 -3.20 -1.47 -2.41
N PHE A 59 -3.39 -1.64 -1.10
CA PHE A 59 -3.68 -0.56 -0.13
C PHE A 59 -2.43 -0.27 0.69
N SER A 60 -1.96 0.98 0.73
CA SER A 60 -0.72 1.36 1.41
C SER A 60 -0.69 2.85 1.83
N ASP A 61 -0.13 3.23 2.96
CA ASP A 61 0.28 2.46 4.12
C ASP A 61 -0.92 2.27 5.05
N CYS A 62 -1.08 1.07 5.60
CA CYS A 62 -2.22 0.78 6.47
C CYS A 62 -1.83 0.24 7.86
N ALA A 63 -0.50 0.11 8.18
CA ALA A 63 -0.08 -0.50 9.44
C ALA A 63 1.19 0.06 10.09
N THR A 64 1.96 0.94 9.44
CA THR A 64 3.31 1.32 9.92
C THR A 64 3.50 2.79 10.21
N ILE A 65 3.35 3.70 9.23
CA ILE A 65 3.71 5.12 9.37
C ILE A 65 2.48 5.92 9.75
N VAL A 66 2.48 6.48 10.97
CA VAL A 66 1.28 7.15 11.54
C VAL A 66 0.88 8.38 10.74
N ASP A 67 1.82 9.30 10.52
CA ASP A 67 1.61 10.53 9.74
C ASP A 67 2.81 10.73 8.80
N PRO A 68 2.75 10.17 7.59
CA PRO A 68 3.86 10.25 6.64
C PRO A 68 4.04 11.67 6.12
N THR A 69 5.30 12.10 5.95
CA THR A 69 5.65 13.31 5.20
C THR A 69 5.40 13.10 3.70
N ALA A 70 5.49 14.14 2.88
CA ALA A 70 5.39 14.02 1.43
C ALA A 70 6.47 13.09 0.85
N GLU A 71 7.71 13.17 1.36
CA GLU A 71 8.81 12.28 0.98
C GLU A 71 8.52 10.82 1.34
N GLN A 72 7.95 10.57 2.51
CA GLN A 72 7.56 9.23 2.94
C GLN A 72 6.41 8.67 2.11
N LEU A 73 5.44 9.51 1.72
CA LEU A 73 4.38 9.10 0.78
C LEU A 73 4.96 8.69 -0.59
N VAL A 74 6.02 9.35 -1.06
CA VAL A 74 6.75 8.94 -2.27
C VAL A 74 7.39 7.57 -2.10
N GLU A 75 8.11 7.33 -0.98
CA GLU A 75 8.74 6.03 -0.69
C GLU A 75 7.68 4.90 -0.57
N ILE A 76 6.53 5.18 0.08
CA ILE A 76 5.39 4.27 0.17
C ILE A 76 4.89 3.90 -1.23
N ALA A 77 4.70 4.88 -2.10
CA ALA A 77 4.18 4.64 -3.45
C ALA A 77 5.15 3.85 -4.33
N GLU A 78 6.46 4.13 -4.26
CA GLU A 78 7.48 3.35 -4.97
C GLU A 78 7.52 1.89 -4.53
N ALA A 79 7.46 1.65 -3.22
CA ALA A 79 7.40 0.28 -2.67
C ALA A 79 6.11 -0.44 -3.07
N SER A 80 4.98 0.29 -3.08
CA SER A 80 3.68 -0.26 -3.47
C SER A 80 3.56 -0.54 -4.96
N ALA A 81 4.28 0.22 -5.81
CA ALA A 81 4.40 -0.09 -7.24
C ALA A 81 5.06 -1.46 -7.47
N LEU A 82 6.17 -1.73 -6.77
CA LEU A 82 6.82 -3.04 -6.82
C LEU A 82 5.91 -4.15 -6.29
N SER A 83 5.19 -3.89 -5.19
CA SER A 83 4.22 -4.85 -4.64
C SER A 83 3.09 -5.17 -5.62
N CYS A 84 2.60 -4.16 -6.36
CA CYS A 84 1.59 -4.38 -7.41
C CYS A 84 2.12 -5.30 -8.51
N GLN A 85 3.31 -5.05 -9.02
CA GLN A 85 3.92 -5.89 -10.04
C GLN A 85 4.16 -7.31 -9.53
N THR A 86 4.68 -7.45 -8.30
CA THR A 86 4.99 -8.76 -7.71
C THR A 86 3.74 -9.59 -7.40
N PHE A 87 2.70 -8.97 -6.81
CA PHE A 87 1.55 -9.71 -6.29
C PHE A 87 0.37 -9.76 -7.25
N LEU A 88 0.15 -8.70 -8.03
CA LEU A 88 -0.96 -8.63 -8.98
C LEU A 88 -0.53 -8.91 -10.43
N GLY A 89 0.79 -8.91 -10.72
CA GLY A 89 1.34 -9.23 -12.03
C GLY A 89 1.02 -8.21 -13.13
N VAL A 90 0.71 -6.96 -12.76
CA VAL A 90 0.30 -5.89 -13.68
C VAL A 90 1.06 -4.60 -13.40
N GLU A 91 1.03 -3.68 -14.38
CA GLU A 91 1.56 -2.34 -14.20
C GLU A 91 0.78 -1.54 -13.15
N PRO A 92 1.48 -0.83 -12.24
CA PRO A 92 0.85 -0.04 -11.21
C PRO A 92 0.21 1.23 -11.76
N VAL A 93 -1.06 1.44 -11.40
CA VAL A 93 -1.82 2.68 -11.63
C VAL A 93 -2.10 3.29 -10.27
N ILE A 94 -1.31 4.29 -9.88
CA ILE A 94 -1.16 4.76 -8.50
C ILE A 94 -2.02 5.99 -8.25
N ALA A 95 -2.97 5.89 -7.32
CA ALA A 95 -3.76 7.02 -6.83
C ALA A 95 -3.31 7.43 -5.42
N PHE A 96 -2.93 8.70 -5.26
CA PHE A 96 -2.76 9.31 -3.95
C PHE A 96 -4.11 9.82 -3.44
N LEU A 97 -4.58 9.24 -2.36
CA LEU A 97 -5.91 9.49 -1.83
C LEU A 97 -5.98 10.74 -0.95
N SER A 98 -7.11 11.41 -1.04
CA SER A 98 -7.46 12.56 -0.21
C SER A 98 -8.99 12.68 -0.13
N TYR A 99 -9.49 13.53 0.76
CA TYR A 99 -10.88 13.99 0.73
C TYR A 99 -11.13 15.02 -0.38
N SER A 100 -10.10 15.46 -1.09
CA SER A 100 -10.12 16.38 -2.23
C SER A 100 -9.84 15.64 -3.54
N SER A 101 -10.39 16.14 -4.65
CA SER A 101 -10.01 15.72 -6.01
C SER A 101 -9.70 16.97 -6.83
N LYS A 102 -8.47 17.07 -7.34
CA LYS A 102 -8.02 18.11 -8.28
C LYS A 102 -8.38 19.53 -7.82
N GLY A 103 -8.08 19.85 -6.57
CA GLY A 103 -8.26 21.18 -6.00
C GLY A 103 -9.68 21.48 -5.51
N SER A 104 -10.53 20.45 -5.34
CA SER A 104 -11.89 20.68 -4.79
C SER A 104 -11.89 21.14 -3.34
N ALA A 105 -10.80 20.90 -2.61
CA ALA A 105 -10.55 21.45 -1.28
C ALA A 105 -9.10 21.96 -1.17
N LYS A 106 -8.81 22.71 -0.11
CA LYS A 106 -7.49 23.29 0.19
C LYS A 106 -7.12 23.08 1.64
N GLY A 107 -5.83 22.99 1.92
CA GLY A 107 -5.31 22.92 3.29
C GLY A 107 -4.08 22.02 3.40
N PRO A 108 -3.41 22.03 4.56
CA PRO A 108 -2.11 21.36 4.73
C PRO A 108 -2.14 19.87 4.41
N MET A 109 -3.27 19.18 4.68
CA MET A 109 -3.42 17.74 4.36
C MET A 109 -3.49 17.51 2.86
N VAL A 110 -4.15 18.38 2.10
CA VAL A 110 -4.21 18.34 0.63
C VAL A 110 -2.84 18.70 0.05
N ASP A 111 -2.20 19.74 0.57
CA ASP A 111 -0.90 20.23 0.12
C ASP A 111 0.18 19.15 0.29
N LYS A 112 0.15 18.37 1.40
CA LYS A 112 1.04 17.22 1.61
C LYS A 112 0.91 16.20 0.48
N VAL A 113 -0.32 15.83 0.13
CA VAL A 113 -0.60 14.81 -0.90
C VAL A 113 -0.21 15.31 -2.28
N THR A 114 -0.58 16.54 -2.65
CA THR A 114 -0.22 17.12 -3.96
C THR A 114 1.29 17.28 -4.13
N THR A 115 2.00 17.66 -3.05
CA THR A 115 3.46 17.71 -3.04
C THR A 115 4.07 16.33 -3.30
N ALA A 116 3.58 15.28 -2.63
CA ALA A 116 4.06 13.93 -2.84
C ALA A 116 3.83 13.44 -4.29
N VAL A 117 2.67 13.73 -4.86
CA VAL A 117 2.36 13.40 -6.27
C VAL A 117 3.35 14.08 -7.22
N GLN A 118 3.62 15.37 -7.03
CA GLN A 118 4.56 16.11 -7.88
C GLN A 118 5.97 15.53 -7.75
N MET A 119 6.45 15.30 -6.53
CA MET A 119 7.76 14.72 -6.27
C MET A 119 7.93 13.34 -6.93
N LEU A 120 6.90 12.48 -6.85
CA LEU A 120 6.96 11.17 -7.46
C LEU A 120 6.97 11.24 -8.99
N LYS A 121 6.15 12.08 -9.60
CA LYS A 121 6.16 12.32 -11.06
C LYS A 121 7.50 12.80 -11.59
N GLU A 122 8.18 13.68 -10.83
CA GLU A 122 9.52 14.17 -11.18
C GLU A 122 10.60 13.08 -11.03
N LYS A 123 10.49 12.25 -9.98
CA LYS A 123 11.45 11.19 -9.68
C LYS A 123 11.29 9.95 -10.55
N ARG A 124 10.05 9.57 -10.86
CA ARG A 124 9.66 8.33 -11.49
C ARG A 124 8.66 8.59 -12.63
N SER A 125 9.15 9.17 -13.71
CA SER A 125 8.35 9.46 -14.93
C SER A 125 7.86 8.20 -15.65
N ASP A 126 8.37 7.03 -15.28
CA ASP A 126 7.96 5.71 -15.74
C ASP A 126 6.67 5.21 -15.10
N LEU A 127 6.27 5.74 -13.93
CA LEU A 127 5.08 5.32 -13.20
C LEU A 127 3.84 6.11 -13.61
N VAL A 128 2.71 5.43 -13.72
CA VAL A 128 1.40 6.06 -13.92
C VAL A 128 0.84 6.50 -12.58
N VAL A 129 0.97 7.79 -12.28
CA VAL A 129 0.66 8.37 -10.97
C VAL A 129 -0.24 9.58 -11.11
N ASP A 130 -1.25 9.70 -10.25
CA ASP A 130 -2.01 10.93 -10.11
C ASP A 130 -2.59 11.09 -8.69
N GLY A 131 -3.04 12.29 -8.41
CA GLY A 131 -3.62 12.75 -7.14
C GLY A 131 -3.63 14.29 -7.09
N GLU A 132 -4.17 14.88 -6.09
CA GLU A 132 -4.97 14.18 -5.07
C GLU A 132 -6.32 13.73 -5.65
N LEU A 133 -6.78 12.57 -5.24
CA LEU A 133 -8.05 11.99 -5.68
C LEU A 133 -8.86 11.47 -4.47
N GLN A 134 -10.15 11.71 -4.49
CA GLN A 134 -11.08 10.98 -3.63
C GLN A 134 -11.14 9.51 -4.06
N LEU A 135 -11.45 8.61 -3.13
CA LEU A 135 -11.47 7.17 -3.41
C LEU A 135 -12.39 6.81 -4.58
N ASP A 136 -13.61 7.35 -4.59
CA ASP A 136 -14.59 7.12 -5.65
C ASP A 136 -14.08 7.60 -7.02
N ALA A 137 -13.41 8.75 -7.07
CA ALA A 137 -12.77 9.24 -8.30
C ALA A 137 -11.59 8.38 -8.74
N ALA A 138 -10.86 7.74 -7.82
CA ALA A 138 -9.73 6.89 -8.13
C ALA A 138 -10.14 5.56 -8.77
N ILE A 139 -11.25 4.94 -8.31
CA ILE A 139 -11.60 3.56 -8.67
C ILE A 139 -12.86 3.41 -9.53
N VAL A 140 -13.77 4.41 -9.55
CA VAL A 140 -15.02 4.36 -10.32
C VAL A 140 -14.89 5.20 -11.59
N GLU A 141 -14.96 4.58 -12.75
CA GLU A 141 -14.68 5.21 -14.03
C GLU A 141 -15.56 6.44 -14.31
N SER A 142 -16.87 6.34 -14.06
CA SER A 142 -17.82 7.45 -14.30
C SER A 142 -17.53 8.65 -13.38
N VAL A 143 -17.15 8.38 -12.11
CA VAL A 143 -16.79 9.42 -11.14
C VAL A 143 -15.45 10.05 -11.50
N GLY A 144 -14.47 9.23 -11.88
CA GLY A 144 -13.16 9.68 -12.34
C GLY A 144 -13.25 10.63 -13.54
N LYS A 145 -14.06 10.27 -14.54
CA LYS A 145 -14.32 11.14 -15.72
C LYS A 145 -14.94 12.47 -15.34
N SER A 146 -15.79 12.51 -14.32
CA SER A 146 -16.46 13.72 -13.85
C SER A 146 -15.56 14.61 -12.98
N LYS A 147 -14.89 14.02 -11.98
CA LYS A 147 -14.13 14.77 -10.95
C LYS A 147 -12.68 15.07 -11.35
N ALA A 148 -12.09 14.26 -12.23
CA ALA A 148 -10.69 14.39 -12.67
C ALA A 148 -10.54 14.12 -14.18
N PRO A 149 -11.18 14.92 -15.04
CA PRO A 149 -11.12 14.75 -16.49
C PRO A 149 -9.66 14.84 -16.98
N GLY A 150 -9.25 13.89 -17.81
CA GLY A 150 -7.89 13.82 -18.36
C GLY A 150 -6.85 13.18 -17.42
N SER A 151 -7.22 12.75 -16.22
CA SER A 151 -6.33 11.99 -15.36
C SER A 151 -6.03 10.60 -15.96
N PRO A 152 -4.76 10.15 -15.99
CA PRO A 152 -4.42 8.81 -16.46
C PRO A 152 -4.78 7.72 -15.45
N VAL A 153 -5.10 8.09 -14.20
CA VAL A 153 -5.32 7.21 -13.05
C VAL A 153 -6.78 7.12 -12.66
N ALA A 154 -7.52 8.24 -12.73
CA ALA A 154 -8.89 8.32 -12.23
C ALA A 154 -9.81 7.28 -12.89
N GLY A 155 -10.50 6.50 -12.04
CA GLY A 155 -11.36 5.38 -12.44
C GLY A 155 -10.63 4.10 -12.84
N LYS A 156 -9.30 4.02 -12.66
CA LYS A 156 -8.46 2.89 -13.09
C LYS A 156 -7.43 2.45 -12.07
N ALA A 157 -7.38 3.10 -10.90
CA ALA A 157 -6.36 2.83 -9.90
C ALA A 157 -6.42 1.38 -9.41
N ASN A 158 -5.24 0.76 -9.29
CA ASN A 158 -5.03 -0.54 -8.66
C ASN A 158 -4.11 -0.45 -7.43
N VAL A 159 -3.43 0.70 -7.24
CA VAL A 159 -2.63 1.01 -6.06
C VAL A 159 -3.20 2.27 -5.40
N LEU A 160 -3.60 2.15 -4.14
CA LEU A 160 -4.20 3.23 -3.36
C LEU A 160 -3.28 3.63 -2.22
N ILE A 161 -2.75 4.87 -2.29
CA ILE A 161 -1.86 5.44 -1.27
C ILE A 161 -2.68 6.31 -0.33
N PHE A 162 -2.77 5.90 0.92
CA PHE A 162 -3.51 6.62 1.96
C PHE A 162 -2.69 7.77 2.54
N PRO A 163 -3.31 8.92 2.86
CA PRO A 163 -2.59 10.12 3.33
C PRO A 163 -2.01 9.98 4.73
N ASP A 164 -2.55 9.07 5.54
CA ASP A 164 -2.11 8.77 6.90
C ASP A 164 -2.63 7.39 7.35
N LEU A 165 -2.10 6.93 8.49
CA LEU A 165 -2.44 5.62 9.03
C LEU A 165 -3.90 5.49 9.46
N GLN A 166 -4.53 6.57 9.93
CA GLN A 166 -5.93 6.52 10.33
C GLN A 166 -6.81 6.20 9.13
N ALA A 167 -6.61 6.91 8.01
CA ALA A 167 -7.34 6.68 6.78
C ALA A 167 -7.09 5.25 6.25
N GLY A 168 -5.84 4.80 6.19
CA GLY A 168 -5.47 3.47 5.69
C GLY A 168 -5.99 2.34 6.58
N ASN A 169 -5.77 2.43 7.89
CA ASN A 169 -6.15 1.38 8.83
C ASN A 169 -7.67 1.25 8.99
N ILE A 170 -8.39 2.37 9.06
CA ILE A 170 -9.85 2.36 9.09
C ILE A 170 -10.39 1.87 7.73
N GLY A 171 -9.83 2.37 6.62
CA GLY A 171 -10.27 2.04 5.26
C GLY A 171 -10.22 0.55 4.95
N TYR A 172 -9.06 -0.11 5.14
CA TYR A 172 -8.97 -1.53 4.84
C TYR A 172 -9.89 -2.38 5.73
N LYS A 173 -10.03 -2.04 7.01
CA LYS A 173 -10.93 -2.76 7.93
C LYS A 173 -12.41 -2.59 7.58
N LEU A 174 -12.82 -1.39 7.12
CA LEU A 174 -14.17 -1.18 6.63
C LEU A 174 -14.48 -2.08 5.43
N VAL A 175 -13.58 -2.13 4.46
CA VAL A 175 -13.72 -2.97 3.27
C VAL A 175 -13.74 -4.45 3.67
N GLN A 176 -12.80 -4.88 4.51
CA GLN A 176 -12.73 -6.26 4.99
C GLN A 176 -14.00 -6.68 5.74
N ARG A 177 -14.42 -5.89 6.73
CA ARG A 177 -15.49 -6.31 7.67
C ARG A 177 -16.89 -6.03 7.15
N LEU A 178 -17.11 -4.95 6.40
CA LEU A 178 -18.43 -4.56 5.91
C LEU A 178 -18.70 -5.04 4.48
N ALA A 179 -17.68 -5.08 3.63
CA ALA A 179 -17.83 -5.55 2.25
C ALA A 179 -17.40 -7.01 2.04
N GLY A 180 -16.94 -7.70 3.09
CA GLY A 180 -16.55 -9.11 3.01
C GLY A 180 -15.30 -9.36 2.15
N ALA A 181 -14.46 -8.34 1.96
CA ALA A 181 -13.21 -8.50 1.22
C ALA A 181 -12.17 -9.26 2.04
N GLU A 182 -11.33 -10.03 1.35
CA GLU A 182 -10.13 -10.59 1.95
C GLU A 182 -9.03 -9.51 2.04
N ALA A 183 -8.29 -9.51 3.15
CA ALA A 183 -7.22 -8.53 3.41
C ALA A 183 -5.95 -9.27 3.80
N TYR A 184 -5.10 -9.53 2.83
CA TYR A 184 -3.83 -10.25 3.03
C TYR A 184 -2.72 -9.27 3.38
N GLY A 185 -2.20 -9.38 4.62
CA GLY A 185 -1.17 -8.49 5.15
C GLY A 185 -1.27 -8.31 6.66
N PRO A 186 -0.54 -7.32 7.25
CA PRO A 186 0.33 -6.39 6.53
C PRO A 186 1.62 -7.04 6.03
N ILE A 187 1.90 -6.80 4.75
CA ILE A 187 3.14 -7.17 4.09
C ILE A 187 4.09 -5.98 4.25
N LEU A 188 5.24 -6.19 4.88
CA LEU A 188 6.18 -5.11 5.16
C LEU A 188 7.02 -4.81 3.93
N GLN A 189 7.16 -3.53 3.61
CA GLN A 189 7.85 -3.02 2.44
C GLN A 189 9.13 -2.26 2.83
N GLY A 190 10.14 -2.27 1.96
CA GLY A 190 11.37 -1.51 2.14
C GLY A 190 12.41 -2.15 3.06
N PHE A 191 12.17 -3.34 3.62
CA PHE A 191 13.16 -4.10 4.38
C PHE A 191 14.16 -4.82 3.47
N ALA A 192 15.38 -5.06 3.97
CA ALA A 192 16.45 -5.73 3.23
C ALA A 192 16.15 -7.21 2.92
N LYS A 193 15.22 -7.82 3.64
CA LYS A 193 14.69 -9.17 3.41
C LYS A 193 13.19 -9.18 3.61
N PRO A 194 12.45 -10.06 2.94
CA PRO A 194 11.00 -10.17 3.06
C PRO A 194 10.54 -10.48 4.48
N ILE A 195 9.62 -9.67 4.98
CA ILE A 195 8.99 -9.83 6.29
C ILE A 195 7.52 -9.49 6.17
N SER A 196 6.67 -10.28 6.80
CA SER A 196 5.26 -9.94 6.97
C SER A 196 4.83 -10.09 8.42
N ASP A 197 3.88 -9.26 8.83
CA ASP A 197 3.23 -9.32 10.12
C ASP A 197 1.85 -9.98 9.98
N LEU A 198 1.39 -10.64 11.01
CA LEU A 198 0.06 -11.24 11.10
C LEU A 198 -0.78 -10.49 12.14
N SER A 199 -2.00 -10.17 11.77
CA SER A 199 -2.98 -9.65 12.73
C SER A 199 -3.22 -10.64 13.87
N ARG A 200 -3.50 -10.14 15.08
CA ARG A 200 -3.92 -10.97 16.21
C ARG A 200 -5.26 -11.68 16.01
N GLY A 201 -5.98 -11.31 14.98
CA GLY A 201 -7.22 -11.99 14.57
C GLY A 201 -7.10 -12.75 13.25
N CYS A 202 -5.88 -13.15 12.87
CA CYS A 202 -5.65 -13.89 11.62
C CYS A 202 -6.23 -15.30 11.70
N SER A 203 -6.75 -15.75 10.57
CA SER A 203 -7.19 -17.13 10.33
C SER A 203 -6.00 -18.01 9.91
N VAL A 204 -6.23 -19.31 9.82
CA VAL A 204 -5.24 -20.24 9.23
C VAL A 204 -4.96 -19.88 7.77
N GLU A 205 -5.98 -19.48 7.02
CA GLU A 205 -5.85 -19.06 5.62
C GLU A 205 -5.00 -17.81 5.49
N ASP A 206 -5.20 -16.79 6.35
CA ASP A 206 -4.35 -15.61 6.40
C ASP A 206 -2.87 -15.96 6.59
N ILE A 207 -2.57 -16.93 7.46
CA ILE A 207 -1.18 -17.37 7.70
C ILE A 207 -0.59 -17.99 6.44
N VAL A 208 -1.33 -18.90 5.79
CA VAL A 208 -0.88 -19.59 4.57
C VAL A 208 -0.65 -18.61 3.44
N VAL A 209 -1.65 -17.77 3.15
CA VAL A 209 -1.59 -16.81 2.04
C VAL A 209 -0.52 -15.74 2.29
N THR A 210 -0.45 -15.17 3.51
CA THR A 210 0.60 -14.19 3.85
C THR A 210 1.99 -14.81 3.73
N SER A 211 2.17 -16.09 4.09
CA SER A 211 3.44 -16.79 3.92
C SER A 211 3.81 -16.94 2.44
N ALA A 212 2.85 -17.33 1.59
CA ALA A 212 3.06 -17.44 0.15
C ALA A 212 3.43 -16.09 -0.49
N ILE A 213 2.69 -15.02 -0.14
CA ILE A 213 2.97 -13.65 -0.60
C ILE A 213 4.36 -13.18 -0.13
N THR A 214 4.74 -13.48 1.13
CA THR A 214 6.06 -13.11 1.65
C THR A 214 7.18 -13.83 0.89
N LEU A 215 6.99 -15.09 0.51
CA LEU A 215 7.96 -15.83 -0.30
C LEU A 215 8.06 -15.29 -1.73
N ALA A 216 6.97 -14.83 -2.32
CA ALA A 216 6.99 -14.20 -3.65
C ALA A 216 7.88 -12.95 -3.71
N GLN A 217 8.13 -12.26 -2.58
CA GLN A 217 9.06 -11.13 -2.51
C GLN A 217 10.55 -11.56 -2.56
N VAL A 218 10.87 -12.83 -2.38
CA VAL A 218 12.27 -13.33 -2.40
C VAL A 218 12.82 -13.30 -3.82
N GLU A 219 11.96 -13.50 -4.81
CA GLU A 219 12.31 -13.61 -6.23
C GLU A 219 12.14 -12.28 -6.99
N ALA A 220 11.68 -11.21 -6.33
CA ALA A 220 11.35 -9.92 -6.92
C ALA A 220 12.49 -8.89 -6.88
#